data_7c1c499202917176ebae7f335ec82531
#
_entry.id   7c1c499202917176ebae7f335ec82531
#
_cell.length_a   1.000
_cell.length_b   1.000
_cell.length_c   1.000
_cell.angle_alpha   90.00
_cell.angle_beta   90.00
_cell.angle_gamma   90.00
#
_symmetry.space_group_name_H-M   'P 1'
#
loop_
_entity.id
_entity.type
_entity.pdbx_description
1 polymer ?
#
loop_
_entity_poly.entity_id
_entity_poly.type
_entity_poly.pdbx_seq_one_letter_code
_entity_poly.pdbx_strand_id
1 'polypeptide(L)'
;EGHSNKGKACSKGQGECFRTGVYVCNADGTGTECNAEEIEPGVEICNGLDNDCNGVIDDVAPENVPLCTNQKGVCAGARKTCGGTAGWLECTTATYVAHSPNYEQTEHSCDGLDNDCDGVTDDVPAPLCEKQQGVCAGSTKVCGGANGWLPCDASNYGEHYQATETKCDGLDNDCDGSIDEGHSNKGKACSKGQGECFATGVYVCKANGTGTECNAQEIAPLPEECDGKDNDCNGVIDDVAPENVPPCENQKGVCAGARKTCGGALGWQACTTATYVAHSSKYEQTEHSCDGLDNDCDGQVDEVTAPLCEN
;
A
#
# COMPACT_ATOMS: atom_id res chain seq x y z
N GLU A 1 -9.02 38.48 100.06
CA GLU A 1 -8.04 37.36 100.23
C GLU A 1 -8.68 36.07 99.68
N GLY A 2 -8.14 35.48 98.66
CA GLY A 2 -8.60 34.16 98.24
C GLY A 2 -8.47 33.82 96.74
N HIS A 3 -8.22 34.79 95.85
CA HIS A 3 -8.05 34.47 94.46
C HIS A 3 -6.58 34.40 94.07
N SER A 4 -5.99 33.23 94.19
CA SER A 4 -4.53 32.97 94.06
C SER A 4 -4.00 33.30 92.65
N ASN A 5 -4.85 33.44 91.65
CA ASN A 5 -4.46 33.68 90.30
C ASN A 5 -4.59 35.16 89.88
N LYS A 6 -5.28 36.02 90.66
CA LYS A 6 -5.47 37.46 90.33
C LYS A 6 -4.13 38.13 89.98
N GLY A 7 -4.04 38.77 88.86
CA GLY A 7 -2.85 39.46 88.38
C GLY A 7 -1.81 38.58 87.67
N LYS A 8 -1.97 37.26 87.67
CA LYS A 8 -1.10 36.37 86.90
C LYS A 8 -1.46 36.42 85.42
N ALA A 9 -0.46 36.17 84.59
CA ALA A 9 -0.64 36.08 83.16
C ALA A 9 -1.59 34.91 82.76
N CYS A 10 -2.39 35.11 81.82
CA CYS A 10 -3.26 34.10 81.19
C CYS A 10 -3.31 34.29 79.67
N SER A 11 -3.87 33.33 78.99
CA SER A 11 -4.11 33.43 77.54
C SER A 11 -5.41 32.77 77.19
N LYS A 12 -6.03 33.19 76.06
CA LYS A 12 -7.16 32.56 75.44
C LYS A 12 -6.88 32.37 73.95
N GLY A 13 -7.60 31.45 73.31
CA GLY A 13 -7.48 31.12 71.91
C GLY A 13 -6.19 30.38 71.55
N GLN A 14 -6.08 30.09 70.29
CA GLN A 14 -4.89 29.48 69.62
C GLN A 14 -4.76 30.10 68.24
N GLY A 15 -3.68 29.78 67.53
CA GLY A 15 -3.44 30.33 66.17
C GLY A 15 -3.49 31.88 66.17
N GLU A 16 -4.13 32.46 65.20
CA GLU A 16 -4.36 33.92 65.06
C GLU A 16 -5.26 34.48 66.16
N CYS A 17 -6.08 33.65 66.81
CA CYS A 17 -6.94 34.06 67.92
C CYS A 17 -6.22 34.10 69.25
N PHE A 18 -4.96 33.72 69.34
CA PHE A 18 -4.22 33.71 70.60
C PHE A 18 -4.02 35.12 71.13
N ARG A 19 -4.51 35.36 72.37
CA ARG A 19 -4.33 36.62 73.06
C ARG A 19 -3.89 36.40 74.49
N THR A 20 -3.08 37.28 74.99
CA THR A 20 -2.61 37.29 76.36
C THR A 20 -3.35 38.32 77.16
N GLY A 21 -3.54 38.02 78.44
CA GLY A 21 -4.16 38.89 79.38
C GLY A 21 -3.68 38.57 80.84
N VAL A 22 -4.43 39.06 81.80
CA VAL A 22 -4.20 38.72 83.23
C VAL A 22 -5.50 38.27 83.85
N TYR A 23 -5.44 37.48 84.83
CA TYR A 23 -6.61 37.07 85.61
C TYR A 23 -7.13 38.25 86.41
N VAL A 24 -8.36 38.65 86.20
CA VAL A 24 -9.14 39.67 86.89
C VAL A 24 -10.26 39.00 87.67
N CYS A 25 -10.85 39.67 88.66
CA CYS A 25 -12.05 39.15 89.29
C CYS A 25 -13.20 39.10 88.33
N ASN A 26 -13.92 37.96 88.31
CA ASN A 26 -15.17 37.87 87.53
C ASN A 26 -16.24 38.81 88.12
N ALA A 27 -17.29 39.14 87.29
CA ALA A 27 -18.30 40.11 87.66
C ALA A 27 -19.13 39.75 88.90
N ASP A 28 -19.26 38.47 89.24
CA ASP A 28 -20.01 37.98 90.37
C ASP A 28 -19.16 37.89 91.65
N GLY A 29 -17.85 38.18 91.54
CA GLY A 29 -16.89 38.14 92.65
C GLY A 29 -16.54 36.74 93.18
N THR A 30 -16.97 35.69 92.57
CA THR A 30 -16.82 34.30 93.06
C THR A 30 -15.49 33.62 92.60
N GLY A 31 -14.79 34.25 91.62
CA GLY A 31 -13.59 33.70 91.01
C GLY A 31 -12.76 34.71 90.23
N THR A 32 -11.82 34.21 89.47
CA THR A 32 -11.05 35.01 88.49
C THR A 32 -11.26 34.48 87.10
N GLU A 33 -11.35 35.40 86.14
CA GLU A 33 -11.40 35.08 84.71
C GLU A 33 -10.25 35.74 83.98
N CYS A 34 -9.84 35.21 82.88
CA CYS A 34 -8.85 35.81 82.00
C CYS A 34 -9.47 36.94 81.20
N ASN A 35 -8.88 38.12 81.28
CA ASN A 35 -9.34 39.29 80.56
C ASN A 35 -8.78 39.39 79.13
N ALA A 36 -8.12 38.33 78.62
CA ALA A 36 -7.70 38.30 77.23
C ALA A 36 -8.91 38.50 76.32
N GLU A 37 -8.82 39.38 75.35
CA GLU A 37 -9.86 39.71 74.42
C GLU A 37 -10.00 38.53 73.44
N GLU A 38 -11.19 37.92 73.36
CA GLU A 38 -11.45 36.86 72.41
C GLU A 38 -11.62 37.42 71.01
N ILE A 39 -10.94 36.77 70.03
CA ILE A 39 -11.09 37.06 68.60
C ILE A 39 -11.89 35.94 68.00
N GLU A 40 -12.90 36.27 67.23
CA GLU A 40 -13.68 35.31 66.46
C GLU A 40 -12.80 34.63 65.44
N PRO A 41 -12.92 33.32 65.29
CA PRO A 41 -12.20 32.54 64.24
C PRO A 41 -12.55 33.10 62.84
N GLY A 42 -11.50 33.26 62.04
CA GLY A 42 -11.62 33.63 60.63
C GLY A 42 -11.95 32.48 59.70
N VAL A 43 -11.90 32.70 58.42
CA VAL A 43 -11.92 31.65 57.41
C VAL A 43 -10.46 31.21 57.18
N GLU A 44 -10.20 29.93 57.22
CA GLU A 44 -8.87 29.38 56.97
C GLU A 44 -8.37 29.70 55.55
N ILE A 45 -7.19 30.27 55.43
CA ILE A 45 -6.51 30.60 54.20
C ILE A 45 -5.07 30.12 54.26
N CYS A 46 -4.50 29.79 53.07
CA CYS A 46 -3.11 29.33 52.97
C CYS A 46 -2.13 30.50 53.17
N ASN A 47 -1.63 30.72 54.37
CA ASN A 47 -0.69 31.77 54.70
C ASN A 47 0.31 31.42 55.79
N GLY A 48 0.32 30.15 56.24
CA GLY A 48 1.18 29.65 57.33
C GLY A 48 0.69 29.95 58.74
N LEU A 49 -0.56 30.35 58.88
CA LEU A 49 -1.19 30.70 60.15
C LEU A 49 -2.45 29.82 60.34
N ASP A 50 -2.87 29.64 61.57
CA ASP A 50 -4.15 29.02 61.96
C ASP A 50 -5.18 30.14 62.09
N ASN A 51 -5.91 30.42 60.98
CA ASN A 51 -6.84 31.55 60.89
C ASN A 51 -8.20 31.25 61.51
N ASP A 52 -8.62 29.98 61.49
CA ASP A 52 -9.90 29.56 62.08
C ASP A 52 -9.73 29.11 63.52
N CYS A 53 -8.50 29.09 64.04
CA CYS A 53 -8.19 28.87 65.42
C CYS A 53 -8.53 27.45 65.93
N ASN A 54 -8.55 26.49 64.98
CA ASN A 54 -8.87 25.10 65.33
C ASN A 54 -7.65 24.27 65.77
N GLY A 55 -6.45 24.86 65.71
CA GLY A 55 -5.17 24.26 66.11
C GLY A 55 -4.40 23.59 65.00
N VAL A 56 -4.90 23.68 63.75
CA VAL A 56 -4.27 23.15 62.53
C VAL A 56 -3.95 24.31 61.60
N ILE A 57 -2.74 24.38 61.12
CA ILE A 57 -2.30 25.47 60.23
C ILE A 57 -2.62 25.10 58.80
N ASP A 58 -3.18 26.03 58.03
CA ASP A 58 -3.42 25.89 56.59
C ASP A 58 -4.33 24.70 56.17
N ASP A 59 -5.23 24.23 57.03
CA ASP A 59 -6.17 23.15 56.73
C ASP A 59 -7.43 23.67 55.97
N VAL A 60 -7.18 24.42 54.92
CA VAL A 60 -8.20 25.01 54.07
C VAL A 60 -9.14 23.94 53.54
N ALA A 61 -10.44 24.14 53.75
CA ALA A 61 -11.46 23.21 53.26
C ALA A 61 -11.31 22.99 51.73
N PRO A 62 -11.46 21.71 51.28
CA PRO A 62 -11.18 21.34 49.85
C PRO A 62 -11.89 22.19 48.79
N GLU A 63 -13.13 22.64 49.07
CA GLU A 63 -13.89 23.49 48.18
C GLU A 63 -13.30 24.88 48.00
N ASN A 64 -12.52 25.36 48.99
CA ASN A 64 -11.88 26.69 48.99
C ASN A 64 -10.45 26.66 48.41
N VAL A 65 -9.89 25.46 48.17
CA VAL A 65 -8.58 25.34 47.52
C VAL A 65 -8.66 25.70 46.04
N PRO A 66 -7.85 26.68 45.57
CA PRO A 66 -7.91 27.09 44.14
C PRO A 66 -7.57 25.97 43.19
N LEU A 67 -8.24 25.98 42.03
CA LEU A 67 -7.95 25.05 40.95
C LEU A 67 -6.60 25.35 40.30
N CYS A 68 -5.98 24.34 39.78
CA CYS A 68 -4.82 24.47 38.88
C CYS A 68 -5.21 25.19 37.59
N THR A 69 -4.21 25.64 36.81
CA THR A 69 -4.45 26.34 35.54
C THR A 69 -5.00 25.40 34.49
N ASN A 70 -4.45 24.20 34.39
CA ASN A 70 -4.97 23.18 33.47
C ASN A 70 -6.15 22.45 34.12
N GLN A 71 -7.31 22.51 33.43
CA GLN A 71 -8.56 21.92 33.87
C GLN A 71 -9.22 21.08 32.77
N LYS A 72 -8.45 20.68 31.73
CA LYS A 72 -8.92 19.85 30.65
C LYS A 72 -8.54 18.39 30.91
N GLY A 73 -9.16 17.48 30.20
CA GLY A 73 -8.85 16.06 30.26
C GLY A 73 -8.74 15.53 31.68
N VAL A 74 -7.69 14.75 31.94
CA VAL A 74 -7.44 14.15 33.25
C VAL A 74 -7.03 15.15 34.34
N CYS A 75 -6.74 16.43 33.99
CA CYS A 75 -6.42 17.48 34.94
C CYS A 75 -7.67 18.18 35.53
N ALA A 76 -8.84 17.83 35.04
CA ALA A 76 -10.07 18.46 35.55
C ALA A 76 -10.25 18.21 37.06
N GLY A 77 -10.42 19.30 37.81
CA GLY A 77 -10.53 19.23 39.26
C GLY A 77 -9.21 19.26 40.02
N ALA A 78 -8.06 19.26 39.35
CA ALA A 78 -6.75 19.40 40.02
C ALA A 78 -6.68 20.75 40.76
N ARG A 79 -6.13 20.72 41.99
CA ARG A 79 -6.08 21.88 42.89
C ARG A 79 -4.63 22.18 43.29
N LYS A 80 -4.41 23.47 43.60
CA LYS A 80 -3.11 23.96 44.09
C LYS A 80 -2.76 23.34 45.45
N THR A 81 -1.48 23.35 45.78
CA THR A 81 -0.98 22.91 47.09
C THR A 81 -0.64 24.16 47.92
N CYS A 82 -0.97 24.13 49.20
CA CYS A 82 -0.58 25.18 50.10
C CYS A 82 0.91 25.06 50.42
N GLY A 83 1.65 26.18 50.31
CA GLY A 83 3.07 26.31 50.62
C GLY A 83 3.31 27.07 51.92
N GLY A 84 2.34 27.11 52.83
CA GLY A 84 2.44 27.84 54.07
C GLY A 84 2.57 29.33 53.86
N THR A 85 3.59 29.97 54.42
CA THR A 85 3.85 31.40 54.26
C THR A 85 4.11 31.85 52.80
N ALA A 86 4.36 30.94 51.90
CA ALA A 86 4.51 31.20 50.45
C ALA A 86 3.14 31.29 49.72
N GLY A 87 2.04 30.96 50.41
CA GLY A 87 0.71 30.93 49.83
C GLY A 87 0.50 29.76 48.88
N TRP A 88 -0.45 29.87 47.95
CA TRP A 88 -0.77 28.83 47.01
C TRP A 88 0.33 28.66 45.97
N LEU A 89 0.93 27.43 45.91
CA LEU A 89 1.95 27.08 44.95
C LEU A 89 1.32 26.85 43.56
N GLU A 90 2.05 27.23 42.52
CA GLU A 90 1.65 26.87 41.17
C GLU A 90 1.73 25.35 40.96
N CYS A 91 0.77 24.83 40.17
CA CYS A 91 0.71 23.42 39.89
C CYS A 91 1.85 22.97 38.98
N THR A 92 2.48 21.87 39.33
CA THR A 92 3.57 21.27 38.59
C THR A 92 3.15 19.90 38.06
N THR A 93 3.98 19.29 37.21
CA THR A 93 3.83 17.88 36.81
C THR A 93 3.52 16.97 37.99
N ALA A 94 4.24 17.14 39.10
CA ALA A 94 3.99 16.35 40.32
C ALA A 94 2.58 16.55 40.91
N THR A 95 2.03 17.75 40.81
CA THR A 95 0.65 18.05 41.23
C THR A 95 -0.38 17.28 40.38
N TYR A 96 -0.19 17.30 39.05
CA TYR A 96 -1.11 16.60 38.14
C TYR A 96 -0.98 15.07 38.24
N VAL A 97 0.25 14.53 38.37
CA VAL A 97 0.48 13.10 38.65
C VAL A 97 -0.18 12.64 39.96
N ALA A 98 -0.13 13.48 41.00
CA ALA A 98 -0.80 13.18 42.25
C ALA A 98 -2.32 13.24 42.16
N HIS A 99 -2.85 14.09 41.25
CA HIS A 99 -4.28 14.21 40.99
C HIS A 99 -4.84 13.05 40.18
N SER A 100 -4.14 12.66 39.08
CA SER A 100 -4.55 11.59 38.20
C SER A 100 -3.37 10.69 37.84
N PRO A 101 -3.50 9.37 38.04
CA PRO A 101 -2.47 8.41 37.63
C PRO A 101 -2.32 8.32 36.11
N ASN A 102 -3.32 8.81 35.33
CA ASN A 102 -3.32 8.84 33.90
C ASN A 102 -2.68 10.10 33.32
N TYR A 103 -2.20 11.04 34.17
CA TYR A 103 -1.56 12.24 33.67
C TYR A 103 -0.23 11.92 32.97
N GLU A 104 -0.06 12.43 31.77
CA GLU A 104 1.18 12.42 31.00
C GLU A 104 1.62 13.87 30.73
N GLN A 105 2.91 14.14 30.68
CA GLN A 105 3.42 15.48 30.36
C GLN A 105 3.32 15.77 28.87
N THR A 106 3.31 14.72 28.07
CA THR A 106 3.06 14.69 26.61
C THR A 106 2.27 13.42 26.38
N GLU A 107 1.25 13.53 25.57
CA GLU A 107 0.38 12.40 25.25
C GLU A 107 1.17 11.25 24.60
N HIS A 108 1.08 10.03 25.15
CA HIS A 108 1.68 8.80 24.63
C HIS A 108 0.69 7.65 24.57
N SER A 109 -0.40 7.78 25.30
CA SER A 109 -1.43 6.76 25.42
C SER A 109 -2.55 6.99 24.40
N CYS A 110 -3.05 5.92 23.81
CA CYS A 110 -4.31 5.93 23.06
C CYS A 110 -5.32 5.21 23.94
N ASP A 111 -6.05 5.93 24.78
CA ASP A 111 -6.96 5.36 25.78
C ASP A 111 -8.31 6.10 25.89
N GLY A 112 -8.52 7.11 25.06
CA GLY A 112 -9.72 7.91 25.03
C GLY A 112 -9.72 9.06 26.04
N LEU A 113 -8.58 9.37 26.65
CA LEU A 113 -8.41 10.48 27.57
C LEU A 113 -7.52 11.55 26.95
N ASP A 114 -7.62 12.75 27.46
CA ASP A 114 -6.69 13.86 27.23
C ASP A 114 -5.72 13.82 28.43
N ASN A 115 -4.61 13.06 28.29
CA ASN A 115 -3.69 12.76 29.37
C ASN A 115 -2.71 13.89 29.65
N ASP A 116 -2.37 14.72 28.65
CA ASP A 116 -1.48 15.87 28.83
C ASP A 116 -2.24 17.19 29.08
N CYS A 117 -3.55 17.11 29.04
CA CYS A 117 -4.44 18.20 29.42
C CYS A 117 -4.36 19.43 28.48
N ASP A 118 -4.01 19.23 27.21
CA ASP A 118 -3.99 20.29 26.22
C ASP A 118 -5.38 20.56 25.60
N GLY A 119 -6.30 19.60 25.73
CA GLY A 119 -7.68 19.64 25.29
C GLY A 119 -7.92 18.89 23.99
N VAL A 120 -6.95 18.13 23.53
CA VAL A 120 -7.09 17.19 22.42
C VAL A 120 -6.93 15.78 23.00
N THR A 121 -7.82 14.88 22.64
CA THR A 121 -7.82 13.50 23.14
C THR A 121 -7.06 12.63 22.14
N ASP A 122 -6.16 11.77 22.62
CA ASP A 122 -5.44 10.78 21.81
C ASP A 122 -4.64 11.39 20.63
N ASP A 123 -4.04 12.56 20.77
CA ASP A 123 -3.25 13.21 19.72
C ASP A 123 -1.81 12.69 19.61
N VAL A 124 -1.66 11.39 19.81
CA VAL A 124 -0.38 10.68 19.77
C VAL A 124 0.00 10.25 18.36
N PRO A 125 1.30 10.25 18.00
CA PRO A 125 1.77 9.67 16.74
C PRO A 125 1.40 8.19 16.64
N ALA A 126 0.65 7.84 15.59
CA ALA A 126 0.20 6.47 15.39
C ALA A 126 1.37 5.51 15.11
N PRO A 127 1.47 4.36 15.81
CA PRO A 127 2.46 3.34 15.52
C PRO A 127 2.24 2.72 14.14
N LEU A 128 3.32 2.21 13.55
CA LEU A 128 3.25 1.49 12.29
C LEU A 128 2.45 0.18 12.42
N CYS A 129 1.78 -0.20 11.34
CA CYS A 129 1.18 -1.52 11.20
C CYS A 129 2.24 -2.62 11.13
N GLU A 130 1.82 -3.87 11.26
CA GLU A 130 2.70 -5.04 11.25
C GLU A 130 3.34 -5.29 9.89
N LYS A 131 2.60 -5.03 8.80
CA LYS A 131 3.10 -5.14 7.43
C LYS A 131 3.61 -3.78 6.96
N GLN A 132 4.85 -3.74 6.47
CA GLN A 132 5.53 -2.51 6.03
C GLN A 132 6.27 -2.67 4.70
N GLN A 133 5.98 -3.73 3.96
CA GLN A 133 6.55 -3.96 2.63
C GLN A 133 5.55 -3.61 1.55
N GLY A 134 6.01 -3.49 0.32
CA GLY A 134 5.15 -3.24 -0.83
C GLY A 134 4.20 -2.06 -0.63
N VAL A 135 2.92 -2.29 -0.92
CA VAL A 135 1.87 -1.26 -0.81
C VAL A 135 1.53 -0.90 0.64
N CYS A 136 1.97 -1.70 1.63
CA CYS A 136 1.73 -1.46 3.05
C CYS A 136 2.72 -0.49 3.70
N ALA A 137 3.76 -0.07 2.98
CA ALA A 137 4.80 0.78 3.54
C ALA A 137 4.24 2.11 4.07
N GLY A 138 4.54 2.44 5.33
CA GLY A 138 4.07 3.65 5.99
C GLY A 138 2.66 3.56 6.57
N SER A 139 1.98 2.43 6.48
CA SER A 139 0.67 2.23 7.10
C SER A 139 0.77 2.28 8.61
N THR A 140 -0.20 2.95 9.25
CA THR A 140 -0.24 3.16 10.70
C THR A 140 -1.52 2.62 11.30
N LYS A 141 -1.45 2.30 12.59
CA LYS A 141 -2.61 1.89 13.39
C LYS A 141 -3.58 3.05 13.58
N VAL A 142 -4.83 2.73 13.89
CA VAL A 142 -5.85 3.69 14.26
C VAL A 142 -6.06 3.62 15.76
N CYS A 143 -6.14 4.79 16.42
CA CYS A 143 -6.51 4.86 17.82
C CYS A 143 -8.01 4.59 17.96
N GLY A 144 -8.36 3.61 18.78
CA GLY A 144 -9.73 3.23 19.11
C GLY A 144 -10.22 3.82 20.43
N GLY A 145 -9.59 4.87 20.94
CA GLY A 145 -9.89 5.48 22.23
C GLY A 145 -9.73 4.47 23.36
N ALA A 146 -10.75 4.28 24.19
CA ALA A 146 -10.72 3.33 25.31
C ALA A 146 -10.41 1.87 24.92
N ASN A 147 -10.39 1.53 23.63
CA ASN A 147 -9.98 0.21 23.14
C ASN A 147 -8.48 0.13 22.79
N GLY A 148 -7.77 1.24 22.93
CA GLY A 148 -6.34 1.32 22.56
C GLY A 148 -6.12 1.28 21.06
N TRP A 149 -4.88 0.98 20.67
CA TRP A 149 -4.50 0.84 19.27
C TRP A 149 -5.17 -0.37 18.62
N LEU A 150 -5.98 -0.12 17.60
CA LEU A 150 -6.66 -1.17 16.86
C LEU A 150 -5.67 -1.96 15.99
N PRO A 151 -5.87 -3.30 15.84
CA PRO A 151 -5.12 -4.08 14.86
C PRO A 151 -5.31 -3.52 13.46
N CYS A 152 -4.26 -3.54 12.65
CA CYS A 152 -4.37 -3.11 11.26
C CYS A 152 -5.13 -4.14 10.43
N ASP A 153 -5.99 -3.63 9.56
CA ASP A 153 -6.76 -4.40 8.59
C ASP A 153 -6.56 -3.83 7.16
N ALA A 154 -7.31 -4.34 6.20
CA ALA A 154 -7.21 -3.93 4.81
C ALA A 154 -7.40 -2.42 4.60
N SER A 155 -8.17 -1.74 5.45
CA SER A 155 -8.41 -0.30 5.34
C SER A 155 -7.17 0.53 5.69
N ASN A 156 -6.32 0.03 6.57
CA ASN A 156 -5.07 0.66 6.94
C ASN A 156 -4.02 0.56 5.81
N TYR A 157 -4.03 -0.55 5.08
CA TYR A 157 -3.05 -0.82 4.03
C TYR A 157 -3.40 -0.18 2.68
N GLY A 158 -4.64 0.27 2.50
CA GLY A 158 -5.07 1.04 1.32
C GLY A 158 -5.65 0.20 0.19
N GLU A 159 -5.99 0.88 -0.91
CA GLU A 159 -6.78 0.30 -2.01
C GLU A 159 -6.05 -0.76 -2.85
N HIS A 160 -4.72 -0.75 -2.82
CA HIS A 160 -3.91 -1.73 -3.55
C HIS A 160 -3.65 -3.01 -2.75
N TYR A 161 -3.97 -3.01 -1.46
CA TYR A 161 -3.73 -4.16 -0.60
C TYR A 161 -4.60 -5.35 -0.98
N GLN A 162 -3.99 -6.52 -0.98
CA GLN A 162 -4.66 -7.81 -1.11
C GLN A 162 -4.19 -8.74 0.02
N ALA A 163 -5.07 -9.58 0.53
CA ALA A 163 -4.70 -10.57 1.55
C ALA A 163 -3.84 -11.71 0.96
N THR A 164 -3.89 -11.89 -0.34
CA THR A 164 -3.09 -12.81 -1.15
C THR A 164 -2.91 -12.17 -2.51
N GLU A 165 -1.71 -12.21 -3.03
CA GLU A 165 -1.36 -11.65 -4.34
C GLU A 165 -2.14 -12.32 -5.47
N THR A 166 -2.96 -11.56 -6.20
CA THR A 166 -3.73 -12.03 -7.35
C THR A 166 -3.57 -11.15 -8.58
N LYS A 167 -3.03 -9.95 -8.40
CA LYS A 167 -2.74 -9.03 -9.50
C LYS A 167 -1.31 -9.20 -9.99
N CYS A 168 -1.13 -8.96 -11.26
CA CYS A 168 0.18 -8.83 -11.89
C CYS A 168 0.32 -7.38 -12.32
N ASP A 169 0.71 -6.50 -11.40
CA ASP A 169 0.78 -5.05 -11.63
C ASP A 169 2.13 -4.43 -11.25
N GLY A 170 3.06 -5.26 -10.83
CA GLY A 170 4.40 -4.85 -10.45
C GLY A 170 4.50 -4.35 -9.01
N LEU A 171 3.44 -4.52 -8.22
CA LEU A 171 3.41 -4.16 -6.81
C LEU A 171 3.44 -5.44 -5.96
N ASP A 172 3.93 -5.34 -4.75
CA ASP A 172 3.77 -6.31 -3.68
C ASP A 172 2.45 -5.95 -2.96
N ASN A 173 1.34 -6.53 -3.44
CA ASN A 173 0.01 -6.17 -2.95
C ASN A 173 -0.34 -6.85 -1.64
N ASP A 174 0.23 -8.01 -1.30
CA ASP A 174 -0.04 -8.68 -0.03
C ASP A 174 1.01 -8.40 1.04
N CYS A 175 2.02 -7.60 0.68
CA CYS A 175 3.03 -7.08 1.59
C CYS A 175 3.88 -8.16 2.27
N ASP A 176 4.21 -9.23 1.52
CA ASP A 176 5.08 -10.29 2.00
C ASP A 176 6.55 -10.09 1.60
N GLY A 177 6.83 -9.12 0.70
CA GLY A 177 8.15 -8.76 0.18
C GLY A 177 8.47 -9.36 -1.17
N SER A 178 7.57 -10.13 -1.74
CA SER A 178 7.64 -10.60 -3.13
C SER A 178 6.80 -9.69 -4.03
N ILE A 179 6.97 -9.77 -5.35
CA ILE A 179 6.20 -8.97 -6.31
C ILE A 179 5.63 -9.89 -7.37
N ASP A 180 4.32 -9.91 -7.51
CA ASP A 180 3.59 -10.72 -8.50
C ASP A 180 3.88 -12.23 -8.40
N GLU A 181 4.13 -12.80 -7.18
CA GLU A 181 4.53 -14.22 -7.00
C GLU A 181 3.43 -15.21 -7.37
N GLY A 182 2.19 -14.80 -7.41
CA GLY A 182 1.06 -15.60 -7.93
C GLY A 182 1.17 -15.89 -9.43
N HIS A 183 2.09 -15.23 -10.15
CA HIS A 183 2.24 -15.28 -11.60
C HIS A 183 3.54 -15.96 -12.02
N SER A 184 3.62 -17.26 -11.77
CA SER A 184 4.83 -18.09 -11.92
C SER A 184 5.45 -18.07 -13.32
N ASN A 185 4.76 -17.61 -14.35
CA ASN A 185 5.29 -17.47 -15.71
C ASN A 185 5.99 -16.11 -15.96
N LYS A 186 5.75 -15.10 -15.15
CA LYS A 186 6.37 -13.77 -15.31
C LYS A 186 7.88 -13.88 -15.47
N GLY A 187 8.42 -13.22 -16.50
CA GLY A 187 9.86 -13.26 -16.83
C GLY A 187 10.37 -14.51 -17.53
N LYS A 188 9.56 -15.58 -17.67
CA LYS A 188 9.96 -16.77 -18.42
C LYS A 188 9.88 -16.52 -19.92
N ALA A 189 10.71 -17.23 -20.67
CA ALA A 189 10.70 -17.17 -22.12
C ALA A 189 9.39 -17.67 -22.70
N CYS A 190 8.94 -17.03 -23.75
CA CYS A 190 7.79 -17.41 -24.54
C CYS A 190 8.04 -17.16 -26.02
N SER A 191 7.16 -17.67 -26.89
CA SER A 191 7.21 -17.41 -28.31
C SER A 191 5.81 -17.29 -28.90
N LYS A 192 5.71 -16.63 -30.06
CA LYS A 192 4.50 -16.53 -30.88
C LYS A 192 4.87 -16.81 -32.32
N GLY A 193 3.88 -17.24 -33.11
CA GLY A 193 4.03 -17.54 -34.52
C GLY A 193 4.77 -18.84 -34.80
N GLN A 194 4.93 -19.14 -36.07
CA GLN A 194 5.69 -20.26 -36.62
C GLN A 194 6.33 -19.83 -37.94
N GLY A 195 7.17 -20.68 -38.53
CA GLY A 195 7.88 -20.33 -39.78
C GLY A 195 8.68 -19.04 -39.62
N GLU A 196 8.64 -18.18 -40.64
CA GLU A 196 9.31 -16.85 -40.62
C GLU A 196 8.63 -15.85 -39.67
N CYS A 197 7.40 -16.15 -39.22
CA CYS A 197 6.69 -15.32 -38.21
C CYS A 197 7.07 -15.68 -36.77
N PHE A 198 7.97 -16.63 -36.55
CA PHE A 198 8.38 -17.02 -35.20
C PHE A 198 9.11 -15.88 -34.50
N ALA A 199 8.58 -15.45 -33.36
CA ALA A 199 9.15 -14.42 -32.53
C ALA A 199 9.28 -14.90 -31.09
N THR A 200 10.36 -14.50 -30.42
CA THR A 200 10.61 -14.81 -29.01
C THR A 200 10.37 -13.59 -28.14
N GLY A 201 9.96 -13.82 -26.90
CA GLY A 201 9.76 -12.79 -25.90
C GLY A 201 9.81 -13.37 -24.51
N VAL A 202 9.26 -12.62 -23.56
CA VAL A 202 9.07 -13.05 -22.18
C VAL A 202 7.63 -12.80 -21.75
N TYR A 203 7.16 -13.56 -20.80
CA TYR A 203 5.86 -13.28 -20.18
C TYR A 203 5.95 -12.00 -19.34
N VAL A 204 5.09 -11.04 -19.60
CA VAL A 204 4.91 -9.79 -18.86
C VAL A 204 3.50 -9.72 -18.30
N CYS A 205 3.28 -8.88 -17.29
CA CYS A 205 1.93 -8.64 -16.79
C CYS A 205 1.06 -8.01 -17.88
N LYS A 206 -0.18 -8.48 -17.99
CA LYS A 206 -1.19 -7.80 -18.82
C LYS A 206 -1.53 -6.44 -18.25
N ALA A 207 -1.87 -5.48 -19.11
CA ALA A 207 -2.22 -4.13 -18.69
C ALA A 207 -3.40 -4.04 -17.69
N ASN A 208 -4.27 -5.05 -17.67
CA ASN A 208 -5.39 -5.13 -16.73
C ASN A 208 -5.07 -5.85 -15.42
N GLY A 209 -3.82 -6.28 -15.22
CA GLY A 209 -3.37 -6.97 -14.02
C GLY A 209 -3.90 -8.40 -13.81
N THR A 210 -4.63 -8.98 -14.78
CA THR A 210 -5.30 -10.29 -14.59
C THR A 210 -4.42 -11.50 -14.84
N GLY A 211 -3.14 -11.31 -15.06
CA GLY A 211 -2.19 -12.37 -15.33
C GLY A 211 -1.10 -11.94 -16.29
N THR A 212 -0.42 -12.91 -16.91
CA THR A 212 0.69 -12.66 -17.81
C THR A 212 0.33 -12.89 -19.28
N GLU A 213 1.02 -12.22 -20.17
CA GLU A 213 1.00 -12.42 -21.61
C GLU A 213 2.41 -12.41 -22.18
N CYS A 214 2.58 -13.10 -23.31
CA CYS A 214 3.85 -13.08 -24.03
C CYS A 214 4.00 -11.75 -24.79
N ASN A 215 5.11 -11.05 -24.58
CA ASN A 215 5.40 -9.78 -25.25
C ASN A 215 6.11 -9.94 -26.59
N ALA A 216 6.25 -11.19 -27.10
CA ALA A 216 6.79 -11.42 -28.45
C ALA A 216 6.03 -10.59 -29.46
N GLN A 217 6.74 -9.86 -30.32
CA GLN A 217 6.14 -9.08 -31.40
C GLN A 217 5.66 -10.05 -32.49
N GLU A 218 4.38 -9.97 -32.83
CA GLU A 218 3.85 -10.74 -33.96
C GLU A 218 4.43 -10.21 -35.27
N ILE A 219 5.01 -11.14 -36.05
CA ILE A 219 5.47 -10.86 -37.41
C ILE A 219 4.35 -11.22 -38.35
N ALA A 220 3.94 -10.26 -39.21
CA ALA A 220 2.87 -10.48 -40.16
C ALA A 220 3.28 -11.51 -41.23
N PRO A 221 2.41 -12.47 -41.59
CA PRO A 221 2.66 -13.38 -42.68
C PRO A 221 2.90 -12.64 -44.03
N LEU A 222 3.83 -13.14 -44.79
CA LEU A 222 4.09 -12.68 -46.17
C LEU A 222 3.53 -13.68 -47.16
N PRO A 223 3.32 -13.31 -48.42
CA PRO A 223 2.96 -14.27 -49.46
C PRO A 223 4.01 -15.38 -49.56
N GLU A 224 3.57 -16.62 -49.70
CA GLU A 224 4.45 -17.78 -49.79
C GLU A 224 5.36 -17.68 -51.03
N GLU A 225 6.67 -17.92 -50.84
CA GLU A 225 7.69 -17.94 -51.87
C GLU A 225 8.41 -19.32 -51.85
N CYS A 226 8.98 -19.72 -52.96
CA CYS A 226 9.76 -20.92 -53.02
C CYS A 226 11.21 -20.64 -52.60
N ASP A 227 11.50 -20.67 -51.30
CA ASP A 227 12.80 -20.35 -50.71
C ASP A 227 13.24 -21.31 -49.60
N GLY A 228 12.42 -22.32 -49.33
CA GLY A 228 12.65 -23.29 -48.26
C GLY A 228 12.17 -22.86 -46.91
N LYS A 229 11.33 -21.82 -46.85
CA LYS A 229 10.77 -21.26 -45.62
C LYS A 229 9.26 -21.25 -45.67
N ASP A 230 8.66 -21.16 -44.51
CA ASP A 230 7.21 -20.96 -44.32
C ASP A 230 6.99 -19.46 -44.18
N ASN A 231 6.77 -18.75 -45.31
CA ASN A 231 6.68 -17.28 -45.33
C ASN A 231 5.28 -16.80 -44.92
N ASP A 232 4.22 -17.57 -45.22
CA ASP A 232 2.88 -17.22 -44.80
C ASP A 232 2.48 -17.77 -43.45
N CYS A 233 3.42 -18.53 -42.82
CA CYS A 233 3.28 -18.97 -41.45
C CYS A 233 2.10 -19.90 -41.19
N ASN A 234 1.70 -20.67 -42.22
CA ASN A 234 0.61 -21.62 -42.11
C ASN A 234 1.07 -23.02 -41.62
N GLY A 235 2.39 -23.23 -41.46
CA GLY A 235 3.02 -24.47 -41.03
C GLY A 235 3.44 -25.41 -42.17
N VAL A 236 3.30 -24.98 -43.42
CA VAL A 236 3.73 -25.74 -44.61
C VAL A 236 4.75 -24.87 -45.36
N ILE A 237 5.88 -25.48 -45.64
CA ILE A 237 6.98 -24.81 -46.35
C ILE A 237 6.73 -24.91 -47.85
N ASP A 238 6.96 -23.80 -48.58
CA ASP A 238 6.91 -23.70 -50.04
C ASP A 238 5.57 -24.14 -50.70
N ASP A 239 4.44 -23.99 -49.99
CA ASP A 239 3.12 -24.34 -50.53
C ASP A 239 2.51 -23.20 -51.36
N VAL A 240 3.33 -22.62 -52.24
CA VAL A 240 2.95 -21.56 -53.13
C VAL A 240 1.68 -21.89 -53.91
N ALA A 241 0.67 -21.01 -53.83
CA ALA A 241 -0.58 -21.22 -54.52
C ALA A 241 -0.34 -21.46 -56.03
N PRO A 242 -1.06 -22.42 -56.67
CA PRO A 242 -0.81 -22.84 -58.07
C PRO A 242 -0.77 -21.70 -59.06
N GLU A 243 -1.57 -20.65 -58.88
CA GLU A 243 -1.60 -19.45 -59.72
C GLU A 243 -0.32 -18.61 -59.65
N ASN A 244 0.42 -18.70 -58.54
CA ASN A 244 1.63 -17.94 -58.32
C ASN A 244 2.89 -18.75 -58.70
N VAL A 245 2.77 -20.02 -59.01
CA VAL A 245 3.89 -20.83 -59.48
C VAL A 245 4.32 -20.37 -60.85
N PRO A 246 5.59 -19.99 -61.09
CA PRO A 246 6.05 -19.51 -62.39
C PRO A 246 5.87 -20.52 -63.53
N PRO A 247 5.55 -20.10 -64.75
CA PRO A 247 5.46 -20.98 -65.88
C PRO A 247 6.86 -21.51 -66.29
N CYS A 248 6.86 -22.68 -66.92
CA CYS A 248 8.05 -23.21 -67.58
C CYS A 248 8.44 -22.34 -68.78
N GLU A 249 9.64 -22.54 -69.28
CA GLU A 249 10.20 -21.75 -70.38
C GLU A 249 9.44 -22.06 -71.69
N ASN A 250 9.06 -23.32 -71.93
CA ASN A 250 8.27 -23.71 -73.10
C ASN A 250 6.77 -23.69 -72.73
N GLN A 251 6.00 -22.85 -73.42
CA GLN A 251 4.57 -22.66 -73.23
C GLN A 251 3.76 -22.85 -74.51
N LYS A 252 4.34 -23.55 -75.52
CA LYS A 252 3.67 -23.82 -76.77
C LYS A 252 3.18 -25.26 -76.78
N GLY A 253 2.33 -25.58 -77.75
CA GLY A 253 1.84 -26.92 -77.96
C GLY A 253 1.34 -27.60 -76.66
N VAL A 254 1.76 -28.85 -76.49
CA VAL A 254 1.38 -29.63 -75.25
C VAL A 254 2.02 -29.16 -73.98
N CYS A 255 3.00 -28.22 -74.01
CA CYS A 255 3.65 -27.62 -72.86
C CYS A 255 2.89 -26.43 -72.30
N ALA A 256 1.83 -25.96 -72.98
CA ALA A 256 1.09 -24.82 -72.50
C ALA A 256 0.49 -25.05 -71.13
N GLY A 257 0.81 -24.16 -70.15
CA GLY A 257 0.39 -24.27 -68.75
C GLY A 257 1.32 -25.07 -67.88
N ALA A 258 2.43 -25.63 -68.42
CA ALA A 258 3.46 -26.28 -67.58
C ALA A 258 4.11 -25.28 -66.63
N ARG A 259 4.30 -25.69 -65.39
CA ARG A 259 4.82 -24.81 -64.30
C ARG A 259 6.09 -25.38 -63.68
N LYS A 260 6.92 -24.50 -63.15
CA LYS A 260 8.15 -24.86 -62.47
C LYS A 260 7.89 -25.68 -61.22
N THR A 261 8.86 -26.42 -60.74
CA THR A 261 8.81 -27.13 -59.47
C THR A 261 9.63 -26.37 -58.44
N CYS A 262 9.13 -26.26 -57.25
CA CYS A 262 9.89 -25.68 -56.15
C CYS A 262 10.97 -26.66 -55.66
N GLY A 263 12.17 -26.16 -55.52
CA GLY A 263 13.34 -26.88 -55.02
C GLY A 263 13.75 -26.51 -53.59
N GLY A 264 12.80 -25.95 -52.81
CA GLY A 264 13.09 -25.48 -51.47
C GLY A 264 14.03 -24.28 -51.50
N ALA A 265 15.06 -24.32 -50.66
CA ALA A 265 16.11 -23.27 -50.58
C ALA A 265 16.89 -23.03 -51.88
N LEU A 266 16.72 -23.89 -52.88
CA LEU A 266 17.29 -23.70 -54.24
C LEU A 266 16.37 -22.86 -55.14
N GLY A 267 15.20 -22.51 -54.67
CA GLY A 267 14.19 -21.73 -55.44
C GLY A 267 13.59 -22.53 -56.56
N TRP A 268 12.95 -21.82 -57.51
CA TRP A 268 12.28 -22.39 -58.66
C TRP A 268 13.27 -23.10 -59.60
N GLN A 269 13.04 -24.38 -59.83
CA GLN A 269 13.89 -25.19 -60.70
C GLN A 269 13.50 -24.97 -62.18
N ALA A 270 14.50 -24.95 -63.06
CA ALA A 270 14.26 -24.93 -64.47
C ALA A 270 13.50 -26.19 -64.90
N CYS A 271 12.59 -26.05 -65.84
CA CYS A 271 11.81 -27.18 -66.31
C CYS A 271 12.67 -28.12 -67.15
N THR A 272 12.53 -29.40 -66.88
CA THR A 272 13.24 -30.48 -67.58
C THR A 272 12.26 -31.30 -68.41
N THR A 273 12.78 -32.21 -69.25
CA THR A 273 11.97 -33.22 -69.94
C THR A 273 10.98 -33.91 -69.00
N ALA A 274 11.44 -34.26 -67.76
CA ALA A 274 10.59 -34.90 -66.77
C ALA A 274 9.43 -34.01 -66.31
N THR A 275 9.64 -32.68 -66.24
CA THR A 275 8.61 -31.69 -65.85
C THR A 275 7.53 -31.64 -66.94
N TYR A 276 7.94 -31.60 -68.21
CA TYR A 276 6.98 -31.56 -69.35
C TYR A 276 6.23 -32.87 -69.54
N VAL A 277 6.91 -34.03 -69.36
CA VAL A 277 6.28 -35.38 -69.36
C VAL A 277 5.24 -35.49 -68.25
N ALA A 278 5.56 -34.96 -67.03
CA ALA A 278 4.60 -34.96 -65.93
C ALA A 278 3.41 -34.03 -66.17
N HIS A 279 3.59 -32.93 -66.95
CA HIS A 279 2.53 -32.02 -67.32
C HIS A 279 1.61 -32.60 -68.43
N SER A 280 2.21 -33.20 -69.43
CA SER A 280 1.47 -33.79 -70.59
C SER A 280 2.07 -35.11 -70.99
N SER A 281 1.27 -36.19 -71.01
CA SER A 281 1.66 -37.50 -71.49
C SER A 281 1.91 -37.51 -73.02
N LYS A 282 1.62 -36.40 -73.67
CA LYS A 282 1.83 -36.21 -75.13
C LYS A 282 3.18 -35.54 -75.43
N TYR A 283 3.91 -35.10 -74.38
CA TYR A 283 5.18 -34.41 -74.58
C TYR A 283 6.23 -35.36 -75.16
N GLU A 284 6.87 -34.94 -76.23
CA GLU A 284 8.02 -35.56 -76.85
C GLU A 284 9.21 -34.59 -76.84
N GLN A 285 10.46 -35.09 -76.68
CA GLN A 285 11.64 -34.26 -76.71
C GLN A 285 12.01 -33.81 -78.10
N THR A 286 11.56 -34.59 -79.08
CA THR A 286 11.63 -34.35 -80.54
C THR A 286 10.38 -34.90 -81.10
N GLU A 287 9.74 -34.17 -81.99
CA GLU A 287 8.46 -34.54 -82.66
C GLU A 287 8.60 -35.88 -83.39
N HIS A 288 7.77 -36.85 -83.01
CA HIS A 288 7.67 -38.15 -83.70
C HIS A 288 6.22 -38.53 -84.02
N SER A 289 5.27 -37.95 -83.33
CA SER A 289 3.86 -38.18 -83.51
C SER A 289 3.29 -37.28 -84.55
N CYS A 290 2.35 -37.79 -85.38
CA CYS A 290 1.62 -37.07 -86.35
C CYS A 290 0.14 -37.05 -85.96
N ASP A 291 -0.17 -36.27 -84.88
CA ASP A 291 -1.50 -36.25 -84.21
C ASP A 291 -2.18 -34.87 -84.20
N GLY A 292 -1.58 -33.90 -84.89
CA GLY A 292 -2.08 -32.57 -84.97
C GLY A 292 -1.74 -31.67 -83.80
N LEU A 293 -0.77 -32.08 -82.94
CA LEU A 293 -0.27 -31.36 -81.79
C LEU A 293 1.20 -30.98 -82.01
N ASP A 294 1.67 -29.96 -81.29
CA ASP A 294 3.06 -29.56 -81.14
C ASP A 294 3.59 -30.30 -79.87
N ASN A 295 4.10 -31.50 -80.06
CA ASN A 295 4.47 -32.39 -78.93
C ASN A 295 5.83 -32.07 -78.37
N ASP A 296 6.78 -31.44 -79.10
CA ASP A 296 8.08 -31.02 -78.63
C ASP A 296 8.13 -29.54 -78.18
N CYS A 297 6.97 -28.85 -78.39
CA CYS A 297 6.79 -27.52 -77.85
C CYS A 297 7.69 -26.45 -78.51
N ASP A 298 8.11 -26.64 -79.78
CA ASP A 298 8.92 -25.66 -80.49
C ASP A 298 8.02 -24.61 -81.24
N GLY A 299 6.74 -24.90 -81.37
CA GLY A 299 5.71 -24.04 -81.95
C GLY A 299 5.37 -24.39 -83.40
N GLN A 300 5.83 -25.48 -83.83
CA GLN A 300 5.41 -26.12 -85.07
C GLN A 300 4.53 -27.33 -84.77
N VAL A 301 3.80 -27.84 -85.74
CA VAL A 301 2.88 -28.97 -85.54
C VAL A 301 3.23 -30.03 -86.53
N ASP A 302 3.42 -31.25 -86.12
CA ASP A 302 3.63 -32.40 -87.00
C ASP A 302 4.88 -32.24 -87.89
N GLU A 303 5.99 -31.58 -87.53
CA GLU A 303 7.20 -31.36 -88.34
C GLU A 303 8.12 -32.59 -88.36
N VAL A 304 7.56 -33.78 -88.24
CA VAL A 304 8.29 -35.03 -88.32
C VAL A 304 8.89 -35.18 -89.73
N THR A 305 10.18 -35.62 -89.82
CA THR A 305 10.79 -35.93 -91.12
C THR A 305 10.13 -37.15 -91.71
N ALA A 306 9.46 -36.93 -92.90
CA ALA A 306 8.67 -37.93 -93.62
C ALA A 306 9.24 -39.35 -93.53
N PRO A 307 8.40 -40.40 -93.42
CA PRO A 307 7.15 -40.62 -94.09
C PRO A 307 5.88 -40.80 -93.25
N LEU A 308 5.82 -40.30 -92.03
CA LEU A 308 4.75 -40.65 -91.09
C LEU A 308 3.51 -39.76 -91.11
N CYS A 309 3.49 -38.63 -91.88
CA CYS A 309 2.32 -37.73 -91.99
C CYS A 309 1.68 -37.69 -93.35
N GLU A 310 1.77 -38.78 -94.10
CA GLU A 310 0.94 -38.91 -95.33
C GLU A 310 -0.46 -39.44 -94.95
N ASN A 311 -1.50 -38.74 -95.35
CA ASN A 311 -2.92 -39.08 -95.21
C ASN A 311 -3.30 -40.39 -95.86
#